data_c53b84321506573272474cc65bd86745
#
_entry.id   c53b84321506573272474cc65bd86745
#
_cell.length_a   1.000
_cell.length_b   1.000
_cell.length_c   1.000
_cell.angle_alpha   90.00
_cell.angle_beta   90.00
_cell.angle_gamma   90.00
#
_symmetry.space_group_name_H-M   'P 1'
#
loop_
_entity.id
_entity.type
_entity.pdbx_description
1 polymer ?
#
loop_
_entity_poly.entity_id
_entity_poly.type
_entity_poly.pdbx_seq_one_letter_code
_entity_poly.pdbx_strand_id
1 'polypeptide(L)'
;MLVYVNADGGPRWQSPAQMASEQWRGYLRSLAQDREQLRVGVSVTDAEQDRRDAPRRLPLHAISYEADEIQVTVGLGSGAELRYLVSAPRSIEVQERAGETVLRVADATGVMTVFRLFDQAREHDALMQAIGSAPMS
;
A
#
# COMPACT_ATOMS: atom_id res chain seq x y z
N MET A 1 -9.03 -4.94 -17.00
CA MET A 1 -7.86 -4.09 -17.08
C MET A 1 -6.69 -4.83 -17.67
N LEU A 2 -6.04 -4.23 -18.58
CA LEU A 2 -4.90 -4.85 -19.19
C LEU A 2 -3.67 -4.68 -18.33
N VAL A 3 -3.04 -5.76 -18.03
CA VAL A 3 -1.77 -5.68 -17.35
C VAL A 3 -0.70 -5.49 -18.41
N TYR A 4 0.00 -4.43 -18.32
CA TYR A 4 1.03 -4.15 -19.26
C TYR A 4 2.39 -4.40 -18.64
N VAL A 5 3.21 -5.10 -19.36
CA VAL A 5 4.56 -5.34 -18.92
C VAL A 5 5.47 -4.61 -19.87
N ASN A 6 6.40 -3.90 -19.34
CA ASN A 6 7.37 -3.20 -20.15
C ASN A 6 8.29 -4.18 -20.80
N ALA A 7 8.05 -4.44 -22.06
CA ALA A 7 8.82 -5.42 -22.76
C ALA A 7 10.27 -4.99 -22.94
N ASP A 8 10.52 -3.72 -22.86
CA ASP A 8 11.90 -3.25 -23.02
C ASP A 8 12.68 -3.31 -21.72
N GLY A 9 12.08 -3.91 -20.73
CA GLY A 9 12.77 -4.09 -19.47
C GLY A 9 13.01 -2.83 -18.71
N GLY A 10 12.48 -1.76 -19.14
CA GLY A 10 12.73 -0.51 -18.49
C GLY A 10 12.09 -0.48 -17.17
N PRO A 11 11.19 0.36 -17.01
CA PRO A 11 10.85 0.78 -15.72
C PRO A 11 10.37 -0.24 -14.81
N ARG A 12 10.41 0.13 -13.79
CA ARG A 12 10.20 -0.56 -12.62
C ARG A 12 8.75 -0.59 -12.24
N TRP A 13 7.92 0.22 -12.89
CA TRP A 13 6.50 0.25 -12.60
C TRP A 13 5.79 -0.82 -13.36
N GLN A 14 4.96 -1.54 -12.66
CA GLN A 14 3.98 -2.39 -13.31
C GLN A 14 2.67 -1.67 -13.35
N SER A 15 1.90 -1.90 -14.38
CA SER A 15 0.57 -1.33 -14.42
C SER A 15 -0.27 -1.89 -13.30
N PRO A 16 -1.16 -1.09 -12.70
CA PRO A 16 -2.04 -1.61 -11.67
C PRO A 16 -2.85 -2.77 -12.21
N ALA A 17 -2.98 -3.81 -11.43
CA ALA A 17 -3.75 -4.98 -11.78
C ALA A 17 -4.87 -5.15 -10.77
N GLN A 18 -6.09 -5.36 -11.27
CA GLN A 18 -7.21 -5.60 -10.40
C GLN A 18 -7.14 -7.02 -9.87
N MET A 19 -7.30 -7.16 -8.57
CA MET A 19 -7.23 -8.45 -7.92
C MET A 19 -8.63 -9.03 -7.77
N ALA A 20 -8.77 -10.33 -8.03
CA ALA A 20 -10.03 -11.02 -7.83
C ALA A 20 -10.36 -11.06 -6.34
N SER A 21 -11.63 -10.92 -6.00
CA SER A 21 -12.04 -10.82 -4.61
C SER A 21 -11.68 -12.04 -3.79
N GLU A 22 -11.62 -13.20 -4.41
CA GLU A 22 -11.22 -14.42 -3.70
C GLU A 22 -9.79 -14.37 -3.21
N GLN A 23 -8.98 -13.51 -3.80
CA GLN A 23 -7.57 -13.40 -3.44
C GLN A 23 -7.30 -12.34 -2.39
N TRP A 24 -8.27 -11.49 -2.10
CA TRP A 24 -8.05 -10.34 -1.21
C TRP A 24 -7.57 -10.75 0.17
N ARG A 25 -8.27 -11.70 0.79
CA ARG A 25 -7.93 -12.09 2.15
C ARG A 25 -6.51 -12.66 2.24
N GLY A 26 -6.17 -13.54 1.30
CA GLY A 26 -4.84 -14.14 1.29
C GLY A 26 -3.75 -13.12 1.03
N TYR A 27 -4.00 -12.21 0.09
CA TYR A 27 -3.00 -11.20 -0.23
C TYR A 27 -2.76 -10.26 0.93
N LEU A 28 -3.84 -9.78 1.55
CA LEU A 28 -3.71 -8.87 2.68
C LEU A 28 -3.05 -9.55 3.87
N ARG A 29 -3.34 -10.84 4.05
CA ARG A 29 -2.67 -11.61 5.09
C ARG A 29 -1.17 -11.70 4.84
N SER A 30 -0.77 -11.87 3.59
CA SER A 30 0.66 -11.94 3.28
C SER A 30 1.34 -10.60 3.55
N LEU A 31 0.67 -9.50 3.29
CA LEU A 31 1.22 -8.18 3.64
C LEU A 31 1.35 -8.03 5.15
N ALA A 32 0.38 -8.56 5.89
CA ALA A 32 0.42 -8.46 7.35
C ALA A 32 1.60 -9.20 7.96
N GLN A 33 2.12 -10.20 7.27
CA GLN A 33 3.29 -10.93 7.75
C GLN A 33 4.54 -10.07 7.73
N ASP A 34 4.60 -9.07 6.86
CA ASP A 34 5.74 -8.18 6.76
C ASP A 34 5.52 -6.86 7.49
N ARG A 35 4.49 -6.79 8.32
CA ARG A 35 4.06 -5.53 8.91
C ARG A 35 5.13 -4.77 9.68
N GLU A 36 6.06 -5.48 10.28
CA GLU A 36 7.09 -4.83 11.06
C GLU A 36 8.02 -3.97 10.21
N GLN A 37 8.09 -4.28 8.93
CA GLN A 37 8.95 -3.56 8.01
C GLN A 37 8.19 -2.57 7.15
N LEU A 38 6.89 -2.47 7.32
CA LEU A 38 6.07 -1.65 6.44
C LEU A 38 5.60 -0.37 7.14
N ARG A 39 5.63 0.71 6.39
CA ARG A 39 5.00 1.96 6.79
C ARG A 39 3.92 2.30 5.78
N VAL A 40 2.88 2.94 6.24
CA VAL A 40 1.70 3.17 5.44
C VAL A 40 1.42 4.65 5.28
N GLY A 41 1.25 5.08 4.04
CA GLY A 41 0.67 6.38 3.74
C GLY A 41 -0.73 6.16 3.22
N VAL A 42 -1.66 7.00 3.59
CA VAL A 42 -3.06 6.84 3.23
C VAL A 42 -3.56 8.09 2.52
N SER A 43 -4.32 7.87 1.47
CA SER A 43 -4.93 8.94 0.70
C SER A 43 -6.36 8.52 0.40
N VAL A 44 -7.31 9.40 0.61
CA VAL A 44 -8.72 9.11 0.36
C VAL A 44 -9.26 10.14 -0.62
N THR A 45 -9.89 9.65 -1.70
CA THR A 45 -10.53 10.51 -2.68
C THR A 45 -12.01 10.15 -2.68
N ASP A 46 -12.87 11.13 -2.40
CA ASP A 46 -14.30 10.86 -2.35
C ASP A 46 -14.93 10.92 -3.75
N ALA A 47 -16.24 10.71 -3.79
CA ALA A 47 -16.95 10.65 -5.06
C ALA A 47 -16.91 11.97 -5.83
N GLU A 48 -16.70 13.08 -5.14
CA GLU A 48 -16.57 14.39 -5.77
C GLU A 48 -15.13 14.73 -6.14
N GLN A 49 -14.23 13.77 -6.03
CA GLN A 49 -12.82 13.94 -6.36
C GLN A 49 -12.05 14.79 -5.36
N ASP A 50 -12.59 15.01 -4.18
CA ASP A 50 -11.84 15.64 -3.10
C ASP A 50 -10.88 14.64 -2.50
N ARG A 51 -9.62 15.00 -2.50
CA ARG A 51 -8.56 14.12 -2.01
C ARG A 51 -8.04 14.60 -0.66
N ARG A 52 -7.88 13.67 0.25
CA ARG A 52 -7.30 13.95 1.55
C ARG A 52 -6.19 12.97 1.83
N ASP A 53 -5.02 13.50 2.17
CA ASP A 53 -3.86 12.67 2.45
C ASP A 53 -3.55 12.70 3.93
N ALA A 54 -3.20 11.55 4.48
CA ALA A 54 -2.67 11.50 5.83
C ALA A 54 -1.32 12.21 5.85
N PRO A 55 -1.03 12.94 6.93
CA PRO A 55 0.15 13.80 6.93
C PRO A 55 1.49 13.08 6.94
N ARG A 56 1.53 11.83 7.29
CA ARG A 56 2.80 11.12 7.30
C ARG A 56 2.59 9.62 7.27
N ARG A 57 3.68 8.90 6.99
CA ARG A 57 3.68 7.46 6.99
C ARG A 57 3.80 6.94 8.41
N LEU A 58 3.00 5.95 8.74
CA LEU A 58 2.97 5.37 10.07
C LEU A 58 3.22 3.87 9.97
N PRO A 59 3.80 3.25 11.02
CA PRO A 59 4.06 1.83 10.97
C PRO A 59 2.78 1.02 10.88
N LEU A 60 2.81 -0.02 10.08
CA LEU A 60 1.67 -0.92 9.92
C LEU A 60 1.61 -1.87 11.11
N HIS A 61 0.46 -1.92 11.78
CA HIS A 61 0.25 -2.86 12.87
C HIS A 61 -0.60 -4.05 12.45
N ALA A 62 -1.58 -3.82 11.58
CA ALA A 62 -2.44 -4.89 11.12
C ALA A 62 -3.13 -4.49 9.83
N ILE A 63 -3.41 -5.49 9.00
CA ILE A 63 -4.21 -5.30 7.80
C ILE A 63 -4.99 -6.58 7.59
N SER A 64 -6.30 -6.45 7.34
CA SER A 64 -7.15 -7.61 7.19
C SER A 64 -8.37 -7.30 6.35
N TYR A 65 -8.99 -8.35 5.85
CA TYR A 65 -10.28 -8.28 5.16
C TYR A 65 -11.21 -9.28 5.82
N GLU A 66 -12.18 -8.78 6.55
CA GLU A 66 -13.15 -9.61 7.26
C GLU A 66 -14.49 -8.93 7.23
N ALA A 67 -15.55 -9.72 7.13
CA ALA A 67 -16.94 -9.21 7.20
C ALA A 67 -17.16 -8.08 6.19
N ASP A 68 -16.68 -8.26 4.98
CA ASP A 68 -16.83 -7.29 3.90
C ASP A 68 -16.26 -5.92 4.24
N GLU A 69 -15.16 -5.91 4.98
CA GLU A 69 -14.51 -4.69 5.40
C GLU A 69 -13.00 -4.86 5.41
N ILE A 70 -12.29 -3.91 4.83
CA ILE A 70 -10.83 -3.89 4.91
C ILE A 70 -10.46 -2.97 6.06
N GLN A 71 -9.60 -3.48 6.94
CA GLN A 71 -9.12 -2.72 8.09
C GLN A 71 -7.61 -2.61 8.02
N VAL A 72 -7.12 -1.39 8.14
CA VAL A 72 -5.68 -1.13 8.20
C VAL A 72 -5.43 -0.35 9.49
N THR A 73 -4.63 -0.93 10.37
CA THR A 73 -4.31 -0.32 11.66
C THR A 73 -2.86 0.12 11.65
N VAL A 74 -2.63 1.35 12.04
CA VAL A 74 -1.28 1.92 12.08
C VAL A 74 -0.99 2.45 13.47
N GLY A 75 0.27 2.49 13.85
CA GLY A 75 0.68 2.94 15.16
C GLY A 75 0.97 4.42 15.18
N LEU A 76 0.60 5.08 16.27
CA LEU A 76 0.82 6.51 16.43
C LEU A 76 2.03 6.83 17.31
N GLY A 77 2.77 5.81 17.71
CA GLY A 77 4.03 6.03 18.43
C GLY A 77 3.91 6.09 19.94
N SER A 78 2.73 6.25 20.48
CA SER A 78 2.54 6.36 21.92
C SER A 78 1.73 5.21 22.48
N GLY A 79 1.71 4.09 21.78
CA GLY A 79 0.84 2.97 22.13
C GLY A 79 -0.55 3.11 21.59
N ALA A 80 -0.90 4.27 21.07
CA ALA A 80 -2.19 4.48 20.43
C ALA A 80 -2.16 3.98 18.99
N GLU A 81 -3.32 3.68 18.45
CA GLU A 81 -3.47 3.18 17.10
C GLU A 81 -4.55 3.94 16.37
N LEU A 82 -4.36 4.05 15.05
CA LEU A 82 -5.38 4.63 14.18
C LEU A 82 -5.81 3.55 13.21
N ARG A 83 -7.11 3.40 13.02
CA ARG A 83 -7.66 2.37 12.16
C ARG A 83 -8.38 3.00 10.98
N TYR A 84 -8.01 2.56 9.79
CA TYR A 84 -8.70 2.95 8.57
C TYR A 84 -9.60 1.80 8.15
N LEU A 85 -10.85 2.13 7.84
CA LEU A 85 -11.84 1.13 7.47
C LEU A 85 -12.39 1.43 6.08
N VAL A 86 -12.43 0.41 5.22
CA VAL A 86 -13.09 0.51 3.94
C VAL A 86 -14.23 -0.51 3.95
N SER A 87 -15.46 -0.02 4.04
CA SER A 87 -16.63 -0.88 4.09
C SER A 87 -17.10 -1.20 2.67
N ALA A 88 -17.56 -2.42 2.47
CA ALA A 88 -18.07 -2.87 1.17
C ALA A 88 -17.11 -2.56 0.03
N PRO A 89 -15.87 -3.02 0.12
CA PRO A 89 -14.92 -2.78 -0.97
C PRO A 89 -15.39 -3.49 -2.24
N ARG A 90 -15.27 -2.80 -3.36
CA ARG A 90 -15.68 -3.36 -4.66
C ARG A 90 -14.51 -3.82 -5.48
N SER A 91 -13.37 -3.15 -5.35
CA SER A 91 -12.20 -3.55 -6.12
C SER A 91 -10.93 -3.19 -5.36
N ILE A 92 -9.91 -4.00 -5.58
CA ILE A 92 -8.56 -3.71 -5.11
C ILE A 92 -7.65 -3.79 -6.31
N GLU A 93 -6.96 -2.72 -6.60
CA GLU A 93 -5.89 -2.70 -7.60
C GLU A 93 -4.57 -2.65 -6.89
N VAL A 94 -3.63 -3.45 -7.35
CA VAL A 94 -2.31 -3.54 -6.76
C VAL A 94 -1.28 -3.10 -7.78
N GLN A 95 -0.39 -2.24 -7.38
CA GLN A 95 0.74 -1.86 -8.19
C GLN A 95 1.99 -1.95 -7.32
N GLU A 96 2.97 -2.68 -7.80
CA GLU A 96 4.20 -2.87 -7.04
C GLU A 96 5.38 -2.28 -7.79
N ARG A 97 6.26 -1.68 -7.04
CA ARG A 97 7.55 -1.25 -7.55
C ARG A 97 8.55 -1.33 -6.42
N ALA A 98 9.81 -1.06 -6.73
CA ALA A 98 10.87 -1.25 -5.75
C ALA A 98 10.57 -0.52 -4.45
N GLY A 99 10.45 -1.26 -3.37
CA GLY A 99 10.25 -0.69 -2.04
C GLY A 99 8.86 -0.17 -1.75
N GLU A 100 7.92 -0.31 -2.68
CA GLU A 100 6.59 0.25 -2.47
C GLU A 100 5.52 -0.64 -3.07
N THR A 101 4.43 -0.83 -2.34
CA THR A 101 3.23 -1.48 -2.84
C THR A 101 2.08 -0.49 -2.70
N VAL A 102 1.34 -0.28 -3.76
CA VAL A 102 0.20 0.63 -3.74
C VAL A 102 -1.07 -0.18 -3.90
N LEU A 103 -1.97 -0.03 -2.93
CA LEU A 103 -3.29 -0.66 -2.96
C LEU A 103 -4.33 0.42 -3.18
N ARG A 104 -5.08 0.31 -4.27
CA ARG A 104 -6.20 1.21 -4.53
C ARG A 104 -7.47 0.46 -4.28
N VAL A 105 -8.21 0.90 -3.30
CA VAL A 105 -9.44 0.23 -2.89
C VAL A 105 -10.61 1.15 -3.17
N ALA A 106 -11.50 0.70 -4.04
CA ALA A 106 -12.72 1.43 -4.33
C ALA A 106 -13.87 0.77 -3.58
N ASP A 107 -14.70 1.57 -2.93
CA ASP A 107 -15.85 1.01 -2.22
C ASP A 107 -17.14 1.23 -3.03
N ALA A 108 -18.24 0.76 -2.47
CA ALA A 108 -19.53 0.79 -3.16
C ALA A 108 -20.08 2.20 -3.32
N THR A 109 -19.57 3.18 -2.59
CA THR A 109 -20.06 4.56 -2.64
C THR A 109 -19.24 5.44 -3.55
N GLY A 110 -18.18 4.91 -4.16
CA GLY A 110 -17.35 5.69 -5.05
C GLY A 110 -16.13 6.31 -4.37
N VAL A 111 -15.90 6.00 -3.12
CA VAL A 111 -14.71 6.48 -2.42
C VAL A 111 -13.53 5.58 -2.77
N MET A 112 -12.42 6.21 -3.09
CA MET A 112 -11.17 5.50 -3.40
C MET A 112 -10.19 5.75 -2.27
N THR A 113 -9.75 4.69 -1.61
CA THR A 113 -8.73 4.77 -0.59
C THR A 113 -7.47 4.15 -1.12
N VAL A 114 -6.37 4.87 -1.04
CA VAL A 114 -5.08 4.41 -1.52
C VAL A 114 -4.18 4.20 -0.32
N PHE A 115 -3.73 2.98 -0.14
CA PHE A 115 -2.75 2.65 0.89
C PHE A 115 -1.40 2.43 0.20
N ARG A 116 -0.44 3.25 0.54
CA ARG A 116 0.91 3.10 0.02
C ARG A 116 1.76 2.49 1.10
N LEU A 117 2.24 1.27 0.85
CA LEU A 117 3.02 0.54 1.82
C LEU A 117 4.48 0.60 1.41
N PHE A 118 5.29 1.15 2.28
CA PHE A 118 6.71 1.35 2.03
C PHE A 118 7.49 0.34 2.86
N ASP A 119 8.31 -0.42 2.19
CA ASP A 119 9.15 -1.41 2.85
C ASP A 119 10.40 -0.72 3.35
N GLN A 120 10.48 -0.52 4.67
CA GLN A 120 11.62 0.18 5.26
C GLN A 120 12.93 -0.51 5.00
N ALA A 121 12.92 -1.83 5.00
CA ALA A 121 14.17 -2.56 4.76
C ALA A 121 14.67 -2.30 3.34
N ARG A 122 13.77 -2.31 2.36
CA ARG A 122 14.17 -2.05 0.99
C ARG A 122 14.56 -0.60 0.78
N GLU A 123 13.85 0.33 1.40
CA GLU A 123 14.25 1.72 1.32
C GLU A 123 15.62 1.94 1.92
N HIS A 124 15.86 1.30 3.05
CA HIS A 124 17.16 1.40 3.70
C HIS A 124 18.27 0.81 2.83
N ASP A 125 18.01 -0.35 2.25
CA ASP A 125 19.00 -1.00 1.38
C ASP A 125 19.28 -0.13 0.15
N ALA A 126 18.27 0.45 -0.44
CA ALA A 126 18.47 1.31 -1.59
C ALA A 126 19.29 2.55 -1.23
N LEU A 127 19.03 3.11 -0.07
CA LEU A 127 19.76 4.27 0.41
C LEU A 127 21.21 3.90 0.69
N MET A 128 21.43 2.77 1.34
CA MET A 128 22.80 2.33 1.65
C MET A 128 23.58 2.03 0.39
N GLN A 129 22.92 1.46 -0.62
CA GLN A 129 23.58 1.22 -1.89
C GLN A 129 23.96 2.53 -2.57
N ALA A 130 23.07 3.50 -2.52
CA ALA A 130 23.36 4.81 -3.11
C ALA A 130 24.54 5.48 -2.39
N ILE A 131 24.60 5.37 -1.08
CA ILE A 131 25.72 5.92 -0.31
C ILE A 131 26.99 5.14 -0.60
N GLY A 132 26.88 3.81 -0.64
CA GLY A 132 28.02 2.97 -0.87
C GLY A 132 28.61 3.10 -2.25
N SER A 133 27.84 3.51 -3.23
CA SER A 133 28.38 3.74 -4.55
C SER A 133 29.02 5.11 -4.68
N ALA A 134 28.82 5.97 -3.70
CA ALA A 134 29.53 7.24 -3.70
C ALA A 134 30.98 6.94 -3.36
N PRO A 135 31.91 7.73 -3.91
CA PRO A 135 33.30 7.54 -3.57
C PRO A 135 33.46 7.83 -2.10
N MET A 136 33.62 6.79 -1.41
CA MET A 136 33.90 6.97 -0.03
C MET A 136 35.33 7.24 0.09
N SER A 137 35.49 8.25 0.58
CA SER A 137 36.87 8.48 0.85
C SER A 137 37.14 8.07 2.23
#